data_3c9060e9a580500d98ab1bbbac66b647
#
_entry.id   3c9060e9a580500d98ab1bbbac66b647
#
_cell.length_a   1.000
_cell.length_b   1.000
_cell.length_c   1.000
_cell.angle_alpha   90.00
_cell.angle_beta   90.00
_cell.angle_gamma   90.00
#
_symmetry.space_group_name_H-M   'P 1'
#
loop_
_entity.id
_entity.type
_entity.pdbx_description
1 polymer ?
#
loop_
_entity_poly.entity_id
_entity_poly.type
_entity_poly.pdbx_seq_one_letter_code
_entity_poly.pdbx_strand_id
1 'polypeptide(L)'
;ELSTAPRSSREARAYGRPVLEHVSSLDGTRIAYRRSGEGPPLVLLHAITGAHWSWTLLAPLLQDRFTVYAVDRCGRGESGDHTAYAIEREFEDVAALVGSIGEPASVFGYSYGGTVALGAALLTDNLHRLVLYEPSPGIQAVPAEDLDAVDALVARDEPEEALVFALRSLGLSPDEVDQMRDLPIWSERVAAAHTVTRELRAEEAYGVDPERFRDLSVPVLLLVGEKSPRWAHDGTDRIRAALPNSQVAILSGQG
;
A
#
# COMPACT_ATOMS: atom_id res chain seq x y z
N GLU A 1 -11.55 -13.30 -26.58
CA GLU A 1 -10.16 -13.35 -27.11
C GLU A 1 -9.55 -11.98 -26.89
N LEU A 2 -8.72 -11.84 -25.84
CA LEU A 2 -7.94 -10.64 -25.59
C LEU A 2 -6.70 -10.68 -26.48
N SER A 3 -6.65 -9.77 -27.45
CA SER A 3 -5.51 -9.59 -28.34
C SER A 3 -4.25 -9.22 -27.55
N THR A 4 -3.26 -10.09 -27.54
CA THR A 4 -1.98 -9.98 -26.81
C THR A 4 -0.85 -9.37 -27.65
N ALA A 5 -1.11 -8.40 -28.53
CA ALA A 5 -0.03 -7.72 -29.23
C ALA A 5 0.60 -6.64 -28.34
N PRO A 6 1.92 -6.62 -28.11
CA PRO A 6 2.57 -5.54 -27.39
C PRO A 6 2.43 -4.24 -28.18
N ARG A 7 1.84 -3.21 -27.56
CA ARG A 7 1.74 -1.87 -28.16
C ARG A 7 3.13 -1.32 -28.42
N SER A 8 3.32 -0.68 -29.57
CA SER A 8 4.62 -0.17 -29.97
C SER A 8 5.14 0.92 -29.02
N SER A 9 6.46 1.04 -28.90
CA SER A 9 7.15 2.05 -28.09
C SER A 9 6.81 3.50 -28.44
N ARG A 10 6.05 3.75 -29.49
CA ARG A 10 5.53 5.06 -29.91
C ARG A 10 4.25 5.45 -29.16
N GLU A 11 3.41 4.47 -28.79
CA GLU A 11 2.16 4.73 -28.05
C GLU A 11 2.42 5.01 -26.56
N ALA A 12 3.46 4.44 -25.97
CA ALA A 12 3.89 4.73 -24.61
C ALA A 12 4.39 6.18 -24.39
N ARG A 13 4.57 6.96 -25.45
CA ARG A 13 4.98 8.38 -25.40
C ARG A 13 3.81 9.38 -25.37
N ALA A 14 2.59 8.93 -25.57
CA ALA A 14 1.41 9.81 -25.65
C ALA A 14 0.85 10.22 -24.28
N TYR A 15 1.12 9.43 -23.23
CA TYR A 15 0.67 9.74 -21.86
C TYR A 15 1.80 10.46 -21.12
N GLY A 16 1.49 11.67 -20.61
CA GLY A 16 2.44 12.56 -19.95
C GLY A 16 3.25 11.87 -18.85
N ARG A 17 4.48 12.35 -18.64
CA ARG A 17 5.28 11.87 -17.49
C ARG A 17 4.49 12.11 -16.20
N PRO A 18 4.57 11.17 -15.22
CA PRO A 18 3.93 11.37 -13.93
C PRO A 18 4.34 12.73 -13.33
N VAL A 19 3.37 13.50 -12.87
CA VAL A 19 3.60 14.80 -12.23
C VAL A 19 3.64 14.59 -10.73
N LEU A 20 4.70 15.08 -10.09
CA LEU A 20 4.81 15.10 -8.64
C LEU A 20 3.93 16.21 -8.07
N GLU A 21 2.99 15.86 -7.25
CA GLU A 21 2.07 16.74 -6.56
C GLU A 21 2.00 16.39 -5.07
N HIS A 22 1.38 17.27 -4.27
CA HIS A 22 1.29 17.08 -2.83
C HIS A 22 -0.09 17.49 -2.31
N VAL A 23 -0.51 16.85 -1.23
CA VAL A 23 -1.64 17.28 -0.40
C VAL A 23 -1.15 17.48 1.04
N SER A 24 -1.75 18.41 1.76
CA SER A 24 -1.52 18.54 3.21
C SER A 24 -2.53 17.68 3.95
N SER A 25 -2.03 16.81 4.83
CA SER A 25 -2.83 16.06 5.78
C SER A 25 -3.43 16.96 6.86
N LEU A 26 -4.29 16.39 7.70
CA LEU A 26 -4.99 17.13 8.77
C LEU A 26 -4.03 17.79 9.76
N ASP A 27 -2.90 17.15 10.06
CA ASP A 27 -1.86 17.69 10.95
C ASP A 27 -0.83 18.60 10.26
N GLY A 28 -1.00 18.83 8.95
CA GLY A 28 -0.09 19.62 8.12
C GLY A 28 1.04 18.83 7.46
N THR A 29 1.14 17.52 7.71
CA THR A 29 2.12 16.66 7.03
C THR A 29 1.85 16.68 5.53
N ARG A 30 2.92 16.87 4.74
CA ARG A 30 2.84 16.93 3.29
C ARG A 30 2.97 15.53 2.70
N ILE A 31 1.92 15.06 2.04
CA ILE A 31 1.87 13.76 1.40
C ILE A 31 2.05 13.93 -0.12
N ALA A 32 3.09 13.30 -0.65
CA ALA A 32 3.43 13.33 -2.06
C ALA A 32 2.74 12.22 -2.83
N TYR A 33 2.42 12.50 -4.08
CA TYR A 33 1.92 11.49 -5.03
C TYR A 33 2.35 11.84 -6.45
N ARG A 34 2.42 10.82 -7.29
CA ARG A 34 2.65 10.99 -8.72
C ARG A 34 1.35 10.78 -9.47
N ARG A 35 0.90 11.84 -10.16
CA ARG A 35 -0.33 11.81 -10.95
C ARG A 35 0.00 11.52 -12.41
N SER A 36 -0.76 10.61 -13.03
CA SER A 36 -0.65 10.28 -14.46
C SER A 36 -1.97 9.78 -15.01
N GLY A 37 -2.14 9.87 -16.33
CA GLY A 37 -3.33 9.40 -17.01
C GLY A 37 -4.52 10.35 -16.96
N GLU A 38 -5.64 9.90 -17.54
CA GLU A 38 -6.90 10.63 -17.61
C GLU A 38 -8.07 9.68 -17.39
N GLY A 39 -9.12 10.16 -16.70
CA GLY A 39 -10.32 9.39 -16.36
C GLY A 39 -10.64 9.42 -14.86
N PRO A 40 -11.55 8.56 -14.38
CA PRO A 40 -11.92 8.49 -12.97
C PRO A 40 -10.69 8.31 -12.07
N PRO A 41 -10.65 8.94 -10.89
CA PRO A 41 -9.50 8.88 -10.00
C PRO A 41 -9.28 7.48 -9.39
N LEU A 42 -8.02 7.05 -9.37
CA LEU A 42 -7.56 5.81 -8.75
C LEU A 42 -6.31 6.09 -7.91
N VAL A 43 -6.45 6.00 -6.61
CA VAL A 43 -5.36 6.14 -5.64
C VAL A 43 -4.71 4.77 -5.41
N LEU A 44 -3.37 4.69 -5.45
CA LEU A 44 -2.59 3.48 -5.23
C LEU A 44 -1.75 3.61 -3.95
N LEU A 45 -2.01 2.72 -2.98
CA LEU A 45 -1.33 2.68 -1.67
C LEU A 45 -0.46 1.44 -1.57
N HIS A 46 0.84 1.65 -1.43
CA HIS A 46 1.85 0.58 -1.38
C HIS A 46 1.91 -0.11 0.00
N ALA A 47 2.50 -1.31 0.02
CA ALA A 47 2.81 -2.07 1.23
C ALA A 47 3.93 -1.41 2.07
N ILE A 48 4.30 -2.02 3.19
CA ILE A 48 5.52 -1.69 3.93
C ILE A 48 6.72 -1.75 2.99
N THR A 49 7.79 -1.02 3.28
CA THR A 49 9.00 -0.92 2.43
C THR A 49 8.78 -0.43 0.99
N GLY A 50 7.56 -0.03 0.62
CA GLY A 50 7.21 0.50 -0.69
C GLY A 50 7.24 2.03 -0.76
N ALA A 51 7.01 2.57 -1.95
CA ALA A 51 6.72 3.97 -2.27
C ALA A 51 6.00 4.01 -3.64
N HIS A 52 5.79 5.20 -4.22
CA HIS A 52 5.18 5.33 -5.56
C HIS A 52 5.79 4.41 -6.63
N TRP A 53 7.08 4.11 -6.55
CA TRP A 53 7.77 3.22 -7.49
C TRP A 53 7.26 1.78 -7.48
N SER A 54 6.58 1.33 -6.43
CA SER A 54 5.90 0.02 -6.40
C SER A 54 4.92 -0.15 -7.55
N TRP A 55 4.44 0.96 -8.11
CA TRP A 55 3.44 0.99 -9.16
C TRP A 55 4.00 1.21 -10.58
N THR A 56 5.34 1.21 -10.73
CA THR A 56 6.02 1.49 -12.01
C THR A 56 5.56 0.59 -13.14
N LEU A 57 5.23 -0.68 -12.85
CA LEU A 57 4.72 -1.62 -13.86
C LEU A 57 3.20 -1.54 -14.02
N LEU A 58 2.46 -1.22 -12.96
CA LEU A 58 1.00 -1.23 -12.96
C LEU A 58 0.41 0.10 -13.47
N ALA A 59 0.92 1.24 -13.01
CA ALA A 59 0.36 2.54 -13.35
C ALA A 59 0.28 2.80 -14.87
N PRO A 60 1.28 2.45 -15.69
CA PRO A 60 1.19 2.58 -17.15
C PRO A 60 0.08 1.77 -17.81
N LEU A 61 -0.36 0.67 -17.18
CA LEU A 61 -1.44 -0.17 -17.69
C LEU A 61 -2.83 0.38 -17.35
N LEU A 62 -2.89 1.27 -16.36
CA LEU A 62 -4.13 1.85 -15.84
C LEU A 62 -4.40 3.26 -16.36
N GLN A 63 -3.37 4.01 -16.72
CA GLN A 63 -3.46 5.43 -17.09
C GLN A 63 -4.30 5.73 -18.34
N ASP A 64 -4.59 4.73 -19.16
CA ASP A 64 -5.50 4.86 -20.32
C ASP A 64 -6.97 4.93 -19.88
N ARG A 65 -7.28 4.62 -18.63
CA ARG A 65 -8.64 4.45 -18.11
C ARG A 65 -8.88 5.23 -16.83
N PHE A 66 -7.82 5.61 -16.12
CA PHE A 66 -7.88 6.26 -14.82
C PHE A 66 -6.87 7.40 -14.74
N THR A 67 -7.23 8.42 -13.98
CA THR A 67 -6.24 9.33 -13.41
C THR A 67 -5.65 8.63 -12.19
N VAL A 68 -4.41 8.16 -12.31
CA VAL A 68 -3.70 7.39 -11.29
C VAL A 68 -2.95 8.33 -10.35
N TYR A 69 -3.12 8.14 -9.04
CA TYR A 69 -2.43 8.82 -7.96
C TYR A 69 -1.57 7.79 -7.20
N ALA A 70 -0.31 7.64 -7.61
CA ALA A 70 0.64 6.75 -6.95
C ALA A 70 1.25 7.46 -5.74
N VAL A 71 0.82 7.10 -4.53
CA VAL A 71 1.14 7.80 -3.29
C VAL A 71 2.48 7.33 -2.73
N ASP A 72 3.27 8.26 -2.20
CA ASP A 72 4.29 8.00 -1.21
C ASP A 72 3.63 8.14 0.17
N ARG A 73 3.44 7.06 0.92
CA ARG A 73 2.89 7.14 2.29
C ARG A 73 3.84 7.92 3.20
N CYS A 74 3.40 8.38 4.36
CA CYS A 74 4.23 9.17 5.27
C CYS A 74 5.58 8.47 5.58
N GLY A 75 6.66 9.25 5.68
CA GLY A 75 8.03 8.74 5.86
C GLY A 75 8.63 8.04 4.64
N ARG A 76 8.01 8.17 3.45
CA ARG A 76 8.44 7.53 2.20
C ARG A 76 8.64 8.56 1.09
N GLY A 77 9.58 8.28 0.19
CA GLY A 77 9.77 9.04 -1.04
C GLY A 77 9.87 10.54 -0.80
N GLU A 78 8.97 11.29 -1.42
CA GLU A 78 8.89 12.75 -1.34
C GLU A 78 7.86 13.25 -0.29
N SER A 79 7.24 12.33 0.46
CA SER A 79 6.33 12.68 1.57
C SER A 79 7.10 13.11 2.81
N GLY A 80 6.47 14.00 3.58
CA GLY A 80 6.87 14.27 4.95
C GLY A 80 6.64 13.08 5.86
N ASP A 81 6.97 13.26 7.14
CA ASP A 81 6.75 12.24 8.16
C ASP A 81 6.00 12.81 9.36
N HIS A 82 5.19 11.97 10.01
CA HIS A 82 4.47 12.35 11.21
C HIS A 82 5.41 12.38 12.42
N THR A 83 5.36 13.45 13.21
CA THR A 83 6.18 13.58 14.42
C THR A 83 5.82 12.51 15.46
N ALA A 84 4.54 12.16 15.55
CA ALA A 84 4.02 11.08 16.39
C ALA A 84 3.26 10.11 15.48
N TYR A 85 3.95 9.06 15.04
CA TYR A 85 3.37 8.08 14.14
C TYR A 85 2.27 7.25 14.81
N ALA A 86 1.16 7.13 14.12
CA ALA A 86 0.07 6.19 14.38
C ALA A 86 -0.56 5.82 13.04
N ILE A 87 -1.10 4.61 12.90
CA ILE A 87 -1.69 4.18 11.63
C ILE A 87 -2.89 5.06 11.24
N GLU A 88 -3.61 5.60 12.21
CA GLU A 88 -4.75 6.50 12.01
C GLU A 88 -4.35 7.79 11.30
N ARG A 89 -3.09 8.25 11.45
CA ARG A 89 -2.58 9.40 10.70
C ARG A 89 -2.52 9.10 9.21
N GLU A 90 -2.14 7.88 8.83
CA GLU A 90 -2.17 7.48 7.42
C GLU A 90 -3.60 7.38 6.87
N PHE A 91 -4.59 7.04 7.70
CA PHE A 91 -6.00 7.12 7.29
C PHE A 91 -6.42 8.56 6.98
N GLU A 92 -6.00 9.52 7.82
CA GLU A 92 -6.22 10.95 7.63
C GLU A 92 -5.53 11.46 6.35
N ASP A 93 -4.31 10.99 6.06
CA ASP A 93 -3.56 11.31 4.84
C ASP A 93 -4.33 10.93 3.57
N VAL A 94 -4.84 9.70 3.55
CA VAL A 94 -5.62 9.20 2.41
C VAL A 94 -6.95 9.92 2.29
N ALA A 95 -7.65 10.16 3.40
CA ALA A 95 -8.90 10.91 3.42
C ALA A 95 -8.70 12.35 2.91
N ALA A 96 -7.59 13.01 3.29
CA ALA A 96 -7.22 14.33 2.80
C ALA A 96 -6.96 14.33 1.29
N LEU A 97 -6.21 13.33 0.79
CA LEU A 97 -5.96 13.18 -0.65
C LEU A 97 -7.26 12.99 -1.42
N VAL A 98 -8.09 12.02 -1.01
CA VAL A 98 -9.38 11.73 -1.66
C VAL A 98 -10.30 12.95 -1.63
N GLY A 99 -10.32 13.69 -0.50
CA GLY A 99 -11.08 14.94 -0.39
C GLY A 99 -10.58 16.03 -1.34
N SER A 100 -9.29 16.11 -1.60
CA SER A 100 -8.68 17.10 -2.48
C SER A 100 -8.94 16.87 -3.97
N ILE A 101 -9.25 15.64 -4.37
CA ILE A 101 -9.52 15.26 -5.76
C ILE A 101 -10.84 15.89 -6.29
N GLY A 102 -11.81 16.11 -5.40
CA GLY A 102 -13.05 16.81 -5.74
C GLY A 102 -14.13 15.94 -6.41
N GLU A 103 -13.87 14.65 -6.61
CA GLU A 103 -14.83 13.65 -7.08
C GLU A 103 -14.55 12.30 -6.41
N PRO A 104 -15.55 11.37 -6.34
CA PRO A 104 -15.37 10.08 -5.67
C PRO A 104 -14.25 9.24 -6.30
N ALA A 105 -13.24 8.90 -5.50
CA ALA A 105 -12.07 8.14 -5.93
C ALA A 105 -12.19 6.65 -5.64
N SER A 106 -11.64 5.81 -6.52
CA SER A 106 -11.34 4.42 -6.19
C SER A 106 -9.98 4.36 -5.50
N VAL A 107 -9.84 3.47 -4.51
CA VAL A 107 -8.56 3.26 -3.80
C VAL A 107 -8.15 1.81 -3.94
N PHE A 108 -6.93 1.58 -4.40
CA PHE A 108 -6.27 0.28 -4.40
C PHE A 108 -5.20 0.27 -3.32
N GLY A 109 -5.32 -0.66 -2.37
CA GLY A 109 -4.33 -0.84 -1.31
C GLY A 109 -3.75 -2.25 -1.33
N TYR A 110 -2.41 -2.35 -1.24
CA TYR A 110 -1.69 -3.61 -1.15
C TYR A 110 -1.13 -3.81 0.26
N SER A 111 -1.38 -4.98 0.86
CA SER A 111 -0.88 -5.38 2.18
C SER A 111 -1.22 -4.29 3.22
N TYR A 112 -0.23 -3.72 3.90
CA TYR A 112 -0.39 -2.59 4.83
C TYR A 112 -1.17 -1.41 4.21
N GLY A 113 -0.90 -1.07 2.94
CA GLY A 113 -1.69 -0.06 2.21
C GLY A 113 -3.17 -0.43 2.07
N GLY A 114 -3.50 -1.71 2.11
CA GLY A 114 -4.87 -2.21 2.17
C GLY A 114 -5.55 -1.89 3.51
N THR A 115 -4.84 -2.08 4.62
CA THR A 115 -5.31 -1.70 5.97
C THR A 115 -5.51 -0.19 6.06
N VAL A 116 -4.57 0.60 5.51
CA VAL A 116 -4.70 2.06 5.45
C VAL A 116 -5.91 2.49 4.61
N ALA A 117 -6.14 1.87 3.44
CA ALA A 117 -7.30 2.16 2.61
C ALA A 117 -8.63 1.87 3.33
N LEU A 118 -8.67 0.75 4.06
CA LEU A 118 -9.84 0.33 4.82
C LEU A 118 -10.13 1.29 5.99
N GLY A 119 -9.07 1.71 6.72
CA GLY A 119 -9.19 2.70 7.78
C GLY A 119 -9.63 4.08 7.27
N ALA A 120 -9.08 4.53 6.14
CA ALA A 120 -9.47 5.79 5.52
C ALA A 120 -10.96 5.80 5.10
N ALA A 121 -11.52 4.66 4.72
CA ALA A 121 -12.92 4.55 4.37
C ALA A 121 -13.89 4.81 5.53
N LEU A 122 -13.42 4.82 6.77
CA LEU A 122 -14.20 5.25 7.94
C LEU A 122 -14.20 6.78 8.12
N LEU A 123 -13.32 7.51 7.41
CA LEU A 123 -13.11 8.95 7.58
C LEU A 123 -13.67 9.79 6.44
N THR A 124 -14.07 9.18 5.32
CA THR A 124 -14.55 9.91 4.15
C THR A 124 -15.61 9.14 3.38
N ASP A 125 -16.66 9.85 2.95
CA ASP A 125 -17.70 9.33 2.06
C ASP A 125 -17.34 9.52 0.56
N ASN A 126 -16.22 10.14 0.26
CA ASN A 126 -15.80 10.46 -1.11
C ASN A 126 -15.08 9.29 -1.79
N LEU A 127 -15.51 8.07 -1.49
CA LEU A 127 -14.98 6.84 -2.09
C LEU A 127 -15.98 6.23 -3.05
N HIS A 128 -15.48 5.88 -4.26
CA HIS A 128 -16.27 5.14 -5.24
C HIS A 128 -16.19 3.63 -5.01
N ARG A 129 -14.98 3.09 -4.79
CA ARG A 129 -14.70 1.67 -4.54
C ARG A 129 -13.39 1.48 -3.81
N LEU A 130 -13.29 0.35 -3.08
CA LEU A 130 -12.02 -0.16 -2.56
C LEU A 130 -11.61 -1.42 -3.31
N VAL A 131 -10.33 -1.56 -3.62
CA VAL A 131 -9.69 -2.80 -4.07
C VAL A 131 -8.55 -3.08 -3.12
N LEU A 132 -8.63 -4.18 -2.39
CA LEU A 132 -7.65 -4.54 -1.35
C LEU A 132 -6.96 -5.83 -1.77
N TYR A 133 -5.68 -5.75 -2.10
CA TYR A 133 -4.88 -6.91 -2.45
C TYR A 133 -4.11 -7.39 -1.21
N GLU A 134 -4.49 -8.57 -0.72
CA GLU A 134 -3.91 -9.20 0.47
C GLU A 134 -3.77 -8.22 1.65
N PRO A 135 -4.87 -7.54 2.02
CA PRO A 135 -4.80 -6.57 3.11
C PRO A 135 -4.33 -7.28 4.38
N SER A 136 -3.43 -6.63 5.12
CA SER A 136 -2.94 -7.20 6.37
C SER A 136 -4.08 -7.30 7.39
N PRO A 137 -4.23 -8.45 8.06
CA PRO A 137 -5.32 -8.65 9.02
C PRO A 137 -5.10 -7.96 10.38
N GLY A 138 -4.01 -7.18 10.55
CA GLY A 138 -3.67 -6.58 11.83
C GLY A 138 -3.31 -7.63 12.90
N ILE A 139 -2.86 -8.80 12.47
CA ILE A 139 -2.34 -9.86 13.36
C ILE A 139 -0.83 -9.74 13.37
N GLN A 140 -0.22 -9.84 14.53
CA GLN A 140 1.24 -9.85 14.66
C GLN A 140 1.85 -10.89 13.73
N ALA A 141 2.45 -10.43 12.64
CA ALA A 141 3.13 -11.29 11.68
C ALA A 141 4.61 -11.51 12.04
N VAL A 142 5.17 -10.65 12.88
CA VAL A 142 6.60 -10.64 13.25
C VAL A 142 6.73 -10.63 14.76
N PRO A 143 7.55 -11.53 15.36
CA PRO A 143 7.82 -11.55 16.80
C PRO A 143 8.35 -10.20 17.31
N ALA A 144 7.98 -9.81 18.53
CA ALA A 144 8.41 -8.55 19.12
C ALA A 144 9.94 -8.45 19.25
N GLU A 145 10.61 -9.56 19.57
CA GLU A 145 12.07 -9.66 19.63
C GLU A 145 12.75 -9.37 18.28
N ASP A 146 12.12 -9.77 17.17
CA ASP A 146 12.62 -9.48 15.83
C ASP A 146 12.47 -7.99 15.50
N LEU A 147 11.35 -7.37 15.88
CA LEU A 147 11.16 -5.93 15.72
C LEU A 147 12.19 -5.13 16.54
N ASP A 148 12.48 -5.56 17.76
CA ASP A 148 13.52 -4.95 18.62
C ASP A 148 14.91 -5.12 17.99
N ALA A 149 15.19 -6.25 17.35
CA ALA A 149 16.45 -6.47 16.63
C ALA A 149 16.57 -5.54 15.42
N VAL A 150 15.50 -5.33 14.66
CA VAL A 150 15.47 -4.35 13.55
C VAL A 150 15.74 -2.94 14.06
N ASP A 151 15.09 -2.51 15.15
CA ASP A 151 15.32 -1.19 15.74
C ASP A 151 16.77 -1.01 16.21
N ALA A 152 17.38 -2.07 16.78
CA ALA A 152 18.77 -2.05 17.18
C ALA A 152 19.73 -1.91 15.98
N LEU A 153 19.41 -2.49 14.83
CA LEU A 153 20.17 -2.34 13.58
C LEU A 153 20.05 -0.91 13.04
N VAL A 154 18.83 -0.36 13.00
CA VAL A 154 18.60 1.04 12.60
C VAL A 154 19.37 2.01 13.50
N ALA A 155 19.37 1.79 14.83
CA ALA A 155 20.07 2.63 15.80
C ALA A 155 21.60 2.59 15.65
N ARG A 156 22.15 1.54 15.04
CA ARG A 156 23.58 1.41 14.71
C ARG A 156 23.94 1.94 13.33
N ASP A 157 23.01 2.58 12.63
CA ASP A 157 23.17 3.06 11.25
C ASP A 157 23.46 1.91 10.26
N GLU A 158 22.78 0.78 10.47
CA GLU A 158 22.86 -0.45 9.65
C GLU A 158 21.51 -0.69 8.95
N PRO A 159 21.00 0.26 8.09
CA PRO A 159 19.64 0.19 7.57
C PRO A 159 19.43 -0.95 6.56
N GLU A 160 20.46 -1.38 5.84
CA GLU A 160 20.34 -2.51 4.90
C GLU A 160 20.18 -3.82 5.65
N GLU A 161 20.97 -4.05 6.69
CA GLU A 161 20.86 -5.20 7.56
C GLU A 161 19.50 -5.23 8.27
N ALA A 162 19.01 -4.07 8.71
CA ALA A 162 17.70 -3.91 9.30
C ALA A 162 16.59 -4.31 8.32
N LEU A 163 16.66 -3.83 7.07
CA LEU A 163 15.69 -4.19 6.05
C LEU A 163 15.71 -5.69 5.74
N VAL A 164 16.89 -6.26 5.53
CA VAL A 164 17.05 -7.70 5.24
C VAL A 164 16.50 -8.55 6.38
N PHE A 165 16.82 -8.20 7.62
CA PHE A 165 16.30 -8.90 8.78
C PHE A 165 14.78 -8.82 8.84
N ALA A 166 14.21 -7.63 8.66
CA ALA A 166 12.75 -7.43 8.65
C ALA A 166 12.05 -8.23 7.55
N LEU A 167 12.58 -8.23 6.33
CA LEU A 167 12.00 -9.00 5.21
C LEU A 167 12.01 -10.50 5.49
N ARG A 168 13.08 -11.01 6.11
CA ARG A 168 13.18 -12.41 6.49
C ARG A 168 12.22 -12.78 7.63
N SER A 169 12.04 -11.90 8.61
CA SER A 169 11.07 -12.08 9.69
C SER A 169 9.62 -12.04 9.16
N LEU A 170 9.39 -11.36 8.04
CA LEU A 170 8.12 -11.39 7.31
C LEU A 170 7.92 -12.65 6.45
N GLY A 171 8.91 -13.57 6.43
CA GLY A 171 8.82 -14.87 5.79
C GLY A 171 9.46 -14.97 4.40
N LEU A 172 10.14 -13.92 3.90
CA LEU A 172 10.85 -14.01 2.64
C LEU A 172 12.07 -14.93 2.78
N SER A 173 12.29 -15.77 1.78
CA SER A 173 13.49 -16.58 1.67
C SER A 173 14.74 -15.74 1.37
N PRO A 174 15.97 -16.25 1.62
CA PRO A 174 17.19 -15.56 1.22
C PRO A 174 17.22 -15.21 -0.27
N ASP A 175 16.80 -16.14 -1.14
CA ASP A 175 16.81 -15.96 -2.59
C ASP A 175 15.85 -14.85 -3.05
N GLU A 176 14.67 -14.71 -2.40
CA GLU A 176 13.74 -13.62 -2.68
C GLU A 176 14.33 -12.27 -2.26
N VAL A 177 14.99 -12.20 -1.11
CA VAL A 177 15.67 -10.98 -0.65
C VAL A 177 16.81 -10.60 -1.60
N ASP A 178 17.61 -11.56 -2.07
CA ASP A 178 18.70 -11.31 -3.01
C ASP A 178 18.16 -10.83 -4.38
N GLN A 179 17.05 -11.40 -4.86
CA GLN A 179 16.37 -10.88 -6.05
C GLN A 179 15.88 -9.44 -5.88
N MET A 180 15.41 -9.08 -4.68
CA MET A 180 15.01 -7.70 -4.38
C MET A 180 16.20 -6.74 -4.34
N ARG A 181 17.37 -7.19 -3.89
CA ARG A 181 18.62 -6.41 -3.89
C ARG A 181 19.06 -6.02 -5.28
N ASP A 182 18.83 -6.88 -6.26
CA ASP A 182 19.19 -6.63 -7.67
C ASP A 182 18.28 -5.58 -8.33
N LEU A 183 17.19 -5.16 -7.69
CA LEU A 183 16.29 -4.16 -8.24
C LEU A 183 16.86 -2.74 -8.07
N PRO A 184 16.72 -1.87 -9.08
CA PRO A 184 17.20 -0.47 -9.00
C PRO A 184 16.66 0.34 -7.82
N ILE A 185 15.52 -0.11 -7.24
CA ILE A 185 14.83 0.55 -6.13
C ILE A 185 15.30 0.07 -4.75
N TRP A 186 16.34 -0.75 -4.67
CA TRP A 186 16.80 -1.31 -3.39
C TRP A 186 17.26 -0.22 -2.41
N SER A 187 17.99 0.78 -2.91
CA SER A 187 18.46 1.91 -2.08
C SER A 187 17.31 2.69 -1.43
N GLU A 188 16.21 2.89 -2.15
CA GLU A 188 15.02 3.57 -1.61
C GLU A 188 14.32 2.71 -0.54
N ARG A 189 14.31 1.38 -0.71
CA ARG A 189 13.81 0.46 0.32
C ARG A 189 14.67 0.52 1.58
N VAL A 190 15.98 0.52 1.42
CA VAL A 190 16.93 0.63 2.53
C VAL A 190 16.74 1.96 3.28
N ALA A 191 16.58 3.07 2.57
CA ALA A 191 16.33 4.37 3.18
C ALA A 191 15.04 4.39 4.03
N ALA A 192 14.06 3.55 3.69
CA ALA A 192 12.79 3.43 4.41
C ALA A 192 12.81 2.39 5.55
N ALA A 193 13.91 1.70 5.81
CA ALA A 193 13.98 0.63 6.81
C ALA A 193 13.53 1.07 8.22
N HIS A 194 13.84 2.33 8.59
CA HIS A 194 13.47 2.91 9.88
C HIS A 194 11.97 3.00 10.15
N THR A 195 11.13 2.86 9.12
CA THR A 195 9.67 2.96 9.27
C THR A 195 9.00 1.60 9.50
N VAL A 196 9.70 0.49 9.22
CA VAL A 196 9.11 -0.86 9.19
C VAL A 196 8.54 -1.26 10.54
N THR A 197 9.33 -1.12 11.60
CA THR A 197 8.94 -1.58 12.93
C THR A 197 7.79 -0.77 13.51
N ARG A 198 7.79 0.56 13.31
CA ARG A 198 6.71 1.42 13.78
C ARG A 198 5.39 1.11 13.08
N GLU A 199 5.44 0.80 11.78
CA GLU A 199 4.25 0.43 11.01
C GLU A 199 3.67 -0.90 11.52
N LEU A 200 4.52 -1.92 11.66
CA LEU A 200 4.07 -3.24 12.13
C LEU A 200 3.49 -3.17 13.56
N ARG A 201 4.14 -2.43 14.47
CA ARG A 201 3.61 -2.22 15.83
C ARG A 201 2.31 -1.44 15.84
N ALA A 202 2.19 -0.39 15.01
CA ALA A 202 0.98 0.41 14.94
C ALA A 202 -0.20 -0.38 14.36
N GLU A 203 0.05 -1.22 13.36
CA GLU A 203 -0.97 -2.09 12.77
C GLU A 203 -1.44 -3.16 13.77
N GLU A 204 -0.52 -3.77 14.52
CA GLU A 204 -0.85 -4.71 15.59
C GLU A 204 -1.68 -4.04 16.69
N ALA A 205 -1.24 -2.86 17.15
CA ALA A 205 -1.94 -2.10 18.19
C ALA A 205 -3.33 -1.65 17.75
N TYR A 206 -3.50 -1.28 16.48
CA TYR A 206 -4.79 -0.92 15.89
C TYR A 206 -5.75 -2.11 15.86
N GLY A 207 -5.24 -3.29 15.52
CA GLY A 207 -6.01 -4.51 15.36
C GLY A 207 -7.20 -4.31 14.42
N VAL A 208 -7.24 -4.99 13.30
CA VAL A 208 -8.40 -4.90 12.41
C VAL A 208 -9.58 -5.59 13.06
N ASP A 209 -10.40 -4.80 13.80
CA ASP A 209 -11.67 -5.25 14.33
C ASP A 209 -12.73 -5.20 13.23
N PRO A 210 -13.25 -6.35 12.76
CA PRO A 210 -14.25 -6.41 11.72
C PRO A 210 -15.52 -5.59 12.01
N GLU A 211 -15.92 -5.50 13.27
CA GLU A 211 -17.13 -4.78 13.67
C GLU A 211 -17.07 -3.27 13.34
N ARG A 212 -15.88 -2.69 13.25
CA ARG A 212 -15.70 -1.28 12.85
C ARG A 212 -16.15 -1.02 11.41
N PHE A 213 -16.17 -2.03 10.55
CA PHE A 213 -16.40 -1.90 9.11
C PHE A 213 -17.79 -2.41 8.67
N ARG A 214 -18.60 -2.93 9.59
CA ARG A 214 -19.89 -3.55 9.26
C ARG A 214 -20.88 -2.61 8.58
N ASP A 215 -20.80 -1.30 8.89
CA ASP A 215 -21.68 -0.28 8.32
C ASP A 215 -21.07 0.37 7.05
N LEU A 216 -19.93 -0.10 6.60
CA LEU A 216 -19.25 0.43 5.43
C LEU A 216 -20.06 0.07 4.16
N SER A 217 -20.56 1.09 3.48
CA SER A 217 -21.40 0.94 2.30
C SER A 217 -20.64 0.90 0.97
N VAL A 218 -19.39 1.37 0.96
CA VAL A 218 -18.54 1.38 -0.24
C VAL A 218 -18.33 -0.05 -0.76
N PRO A 219 -18.47 -0.31 -2.08
CA PRO A 219 -18.16 -1.61 -2.65
C PRO A 219 -16.68 -1.98 -2.49
N VAL A 220 -16.41 -3.19 -2.00
CA VAL A 220 -15.04 -3.68 -1.76
C VAL A 220 -14.76 -4.92 -2.61
N LEU A 221 -13.64 -4.90 -3.35
CA LEU A 221 -13.07 -6.07 -4.00
C LEU A 221 -11.81 -6.50 -3.23
N LEU A 222 -11.85 -7.71 -2.69
CA LEU A 222 -10.70 -8.36 -2.06
C LEU A 222 -9.99 -9.24 -3.10
N LEU A 223 -8.70 -9.04 -3.26
CA LEU A 223 -7.86 -9.84 -4.14
C LEU A 223 -6.88 -10.67 -3.29
N VAL A 224 -6.69 -11.94 -3.65
CA VAL A 224 -5.70 -12.82 -3.04
C VAL A 224 -5.09 -13.73 -4.12
N GLY A 225 -3.80 -13.96 -4.06
CA GLY A 225 -3.13 -14.90 -4.97
C GLY A 225 -3.48 -16.35 -4.61
N GLU A 226 -3.63 -17.19 -5.62
CA GLU A 226 -3.92 -18.64 -5.42
C GLU A 226 -2.83 -19.33 -4.59
N LYS A 227 -1.56 -18.90 -4.78
CA LYS A 227 -0.38 -19.46 -4.11
C LYS A 227 0.09 -18.64 -2.93
N SER A 228 -0.62 -17.59 -2.59
CA SER A 228 -0.27 -16.73 -1.47
C SER A 228 -0.24 -17.50 -0.15
N PRO A 229 0.57 -17.09 0.81
CA PRO A 229 0.67 -17.79 2.08
C PRO A 229 -0.66 -17.76 2.84
N ARG A 230 -0.85 -18.76 3.71
CA ARG A 230 -2.12 -18.96 4.41
C ARG A 230 -2.63 -17.72 5.16
N TRP A 231 -1.73 -16.93 5.73
CA TRP A 231 -2.12 -15.69 6.43
C TRP A 231 -2.85 -14.69 5.53
N ALA A 232 -2.51 -14.63 4.23
CA ALA A 232 -3.18 -13.74 3.27
C ALA A 232 -4.62 -14.20 2.99
N HIS A 233 -4.83 -15.52 2.87
CA HIS A 233 -6.18 -16.11 2.73
C HIS A 233 -7.01 -15.90 4.00
N ASP A 234 -6.45 -16.25 5.17
CA ASP A 234 -7.12 -16.11 6.46
C ASP A 234 -7.50 -14.62 6.75
N GLY A 235 -6.59 -13.69 6.40
CA GLY A 235 -6.83 -12.25 6.50
C GLY A 235 -7.95 -11.76 5.57
N THR A 236 -7.92 -12.20 4.32
CA THR A 236 -8.96 -11.90 3.33
C THR A 236 -10.34 -12.41 3.79
N ASP A 237 -10.42 -13.64 4.29
CA ASP A 237 -11.67 -14.22 4.78
C ASP A 237 -12.20 -13.47 6.02
N ARG A 238 -11.32 -13.07 6.93
CA ARG A 238 -11.68 -12.28 8.11
C ARG A 238 -12.26 -10.92 7.72
N ILE A 239 -11.61 -10.20 6.81
CA ILE A 239 -12.10 -8.89 6.35
C ILE A 239 -13.41 -9.06 5.57
N ARG A 240 -13.51 -10.09 4.72
CA ARG A 240 -14.74 -10.42 4.00
C ARG A 240 -15.94 -10.62 4.93
N ALA A 241 -15.72 -11.34 6.02
CA ALA A 241 -16.79 -11.62 6.99
C ALA A 241 -17.36 -10.34 7.64
N ALA A 242 -16.56 -9.28 7.70
CA ALA A 242 -16.95 -7.99 8.27
C ALA A 242 -17.59 -7.03 7.26
N LEU A 243 -17.37 -7.24 5.97
CA LEU A 243 -17.77 -6.29 4.92
C LEU A 243 -18.96 -6.82 4.14
N PRO A 244 -20.19 -6.29 4.35
CA PRO A 244 -21.40 -6.81 3.71
C PRO A 244 -21.41 -6.66 2.19
N ASN A 245 -20.72 -5.63 1.64
CA ASN A 245 -20.63 -5.33 0.21
C ASN A 245 -19.28 -5.76 -0.42
N SER A 246 -18.67 -6.83 0.11
CA SER A 246 -17.38 -7.31 -0.41
C SER A 246 -17.53 -8.50 -1.36
N GLN A 247 -16.65 -8.55 -2.35
CA GLN A 247 -16.42 -9.68 -3.24
C GLN A 247 -14.96 -10.11 -3.15
N VAL A 248 -14.70 -11.41 -3.34
CA VAL A 248 -13.34 -11.96 -3.37
C VAL A 248 -13.04 -12.47 -4.78
N ALA A 249 -11.86 -12.13 -5.30
CA ALA A 249 -11.31 -12.71 -6.51
C ALA A 249 -9.94 -13.33 -6.22
N ILE A 250 -9.79 -14.60 -6.60
CA ILE A 250 -8.52 -15.33 -6.49
C ILE A 250 -7.75 -15.16 -7.79
N LEU A 251 -6.51 -14.70 -7.68
CA LEU A 251 -5.62 -14.50 -8.83
C LEU A 251 -4.86 -15.80 -9.12
N SER A 252 -5.30 -16.53 -10.15
CA SER A 252 -4.72 -17.82 -10.51
C SER A 252 -3.23 -17.73 -10.83
N GLY A 253 -2.45 -18.63 -10.23
CA GLY A 253 -1.01 -18.73 -10.42
C GLY A 253 -0.18 -17.66 -9.74
N GLN A 254 -0.81 -16.68 -9.05
CA GLN A 254 -0.15 -15.61 -8.29
C GLN A 254 0.03 -16.01 -6.82
N GLY A 255 1.04 -15.41 -6.15
CA GLY A 255 1.33 -15.57 -4.74
C GLY A 255 2.76 -15.25 -4.42
#